data_a8021f3d1c58a73243d4ab78bf8dec92
#
_entry.id   a8021f3d1c58a73243d4ab78bf8dec92
#
_cell.length_a   1.000
_cell.length_b   1.000
_cell.length_c   1.000
_cell.angle_alpha   90.00
_cell.angle_beta   90.00
_cell.angle_gamma   90.00
#
_symmetry.space_group_name_H-M   'P 1'
#
loop_
_entity.id
_entity.type
_entity.pdbx_description
1 polymer ?
#
loop_
_entity_poly.entity_id
_entity_poly.type
_entity_poly.pdbx_seq_one_letter_code
_entity_poly.pdbx_strand_id
1 'polypeptide(L)'
;YTLGNAVKPNNNGSADALASAGVGYIRAFMRDSLHLTDTALVVHDGCGLCTNNHLSPKSLVAVLKFGYHHKPIHEQLMRNLSISGVDGTLHRLLYDPRLKGQIHGKTGTLSHPYGISSLAGYCKGANGHDLCFAFLNSEMSVLDAHVLQRKLCLVLVGEQKAK
;
A
#
# COMPACT_ATOMS: atom_id res chain seq x y z
N TYR A 1 16.28 -7.78 -0.39
CA TYR A 1 17.53 -8.25 -0.99
C TYR A 1 17.52 -8.14 -2.53
N THR A 2 16.46 -8.53 -3.21
CA THR A 2 16.36 -8.50 -4.68
C THR A 2 16.65 -7.11 -5.26
N LEU A 3 16.07 -6.06 -4.71
CA LEU A 3 16.34 -4.69 -5.16
C LEU A 3 17.79 -4.29 -4.88
N GLY A 4 18.35 -4.66 -3.72
CA GLY A 4 19.74 -4.40 -3.38
C GLY A 4 20.73 -5.05 -4.38
N ASN A 5 20.45 -6.28 -4.78
CA ASN A 5 21.24 -6.97 -5.82
C ASN A 5 21.11 -6.28 -7.19
N ALA A 6 19.92 -5.81 -7.56
CA ALA A 6 19.73 -5.11 -8.83
C ALA A 6 20.48 -3.76 -8.87
N VAL A 7 20.57 -3.07 -7.73
CA VAL A 7 21.28 -1.78 -7.61
C VAL A 7 22.79 -1.94 -7.51
N LYS A 8 23.28 -3.04 -6.91
CA LYS A 8 24.70 -3.37 -6.73
C LYS A 8 24.97 -4.83 -7.07
N PRO A 9 24.97 -5.22 -8.34
CA PRO A 9 25.02 -6.63 -8.75
C PRO A 9 26.34 -7.34 -8.40
N ASN A 10 27.43 -6.61 -8.21
CA ASN A 10 28.75 -7.18 -7.90
C ASN A 10 29.14 -7.07 -6.42
N ASN A 11 28.17 -6.82 -5.55
CA ASN A 11 28.44 -6.66 -4.13
C ASN A 11 28.41 -8.03 -3.43
N ASN A 12 29.59 -8.59 -3.13
CA ASN A 12 29.75 -9.74 -2.23
C ASN A 12 29.43 -9.34 -0.76
N GLY A 13 28.65 -8.29 -0.57
CA GLY A 13 28.29 -7.76 0.73
C GLY A 13 27.36 -8.66 1.52
N SER A 14 27.38 -8.45 2.84
CA SER A 14 26.44 -9.09 3.75
C SER A 14 24.98 -8.79 3.37
N ALA A 15 24.04 -9.60 3.87
CA ALA A 15 22.61 -9.37 3.71
C ALA A 15 22.20 -7.91 4.09
N ASP A 16 22.83 -7.36 5.12
CA ASP A 16 22.58 -5.99 5.59
C ASP A 16 23.03 -4.93 4.57
N ALA A 17 24.16 -5.15 3.90
CA ALA A 17 24.62 -4.23 2.86
C ALA A 17 23.67 -4.20 1.65
N LEU A 18 23.12 -5.35 1.26
CA LEU A 18 22.13 -5.44 0.19
C LEU A 18 20.79 -4.83 0.59
N ALA A 19 20.34 -5.05 1.82
CA ALA A 19 19.13 -4.42 2.37
C ALA A 19 19.28 -2.89 2.37
N SER A 20 20.40 -2.38 2.88
CA SER A 20 20.70 -0.94 2.93
C SER A 20 20.76 -0.31 1.53
N ALA A 21 21.33 -1.00 0.55
CA ALA A 21 21.36 -0.53 -0.84
C ALA A 21 19.95 -0.43 -1.43
N GLY A 22 19.09 -1.44 -1.19
CA GLY A 22 17.71 -1.45 -1.63
C GLY A 22 16.88 -0.33 -0.99
N VAL A 23 17.02 -0.12 0.31
CA VAL A 23 16.36 0.98 1.05
C VAL A 23 16.85 2.33 0.54
N GLY A 24 18.15 2.48 0.31
CA GLY A 24 18.73 3.70 -0.26
C GLY A 24 18.11 4.05 -1.61
N TYR A 25 17.89 3.07 -2.47
CA TYR A 25 17.23 3.26 -3.75
C TYR A 25 15.76 3.69 -3.59
N ILE A 26 15.02 3.05 -2.69
CA ILE A 26 13.62 3.43 -2.41
C ILE A 26 13.55 4.89 -1.93
N ARG A 27 14.43 5.30 -1.01
CA ARG A 27 14.48 6.69 -0.53
C ARG A 27 14.81 7.67 -1.65
N ALA A 28 15.78 7.35 -2.50
CA ALA A 28 16.14 8.16 -3.66
C ALA A 28 14.97 8.29 -4.63
N PHE A 29 14.29 7.20 -4.96
CA PHE A 29 13.09 7.22 -5.80
C PHE A 29 11.99 8.10 -5.21
N MET A 30 11.69 7.99 -3.92
CA MET A 30 10.68 8.80 -3.26
C MET A 30 11.03 10.29 -3.29
N ARG A 31 12.29 10.64 -3.09
CA ARG A 31 12.77 12.03 -3.13
C ARG A 31 12.80 12.59 -4.55
N ASP A 32 13.45 11.86 -5.47
CA ASP A 32 13.84 12.39 -6.78
C ASP A 32 12.74 12.24 -7.83
N SER A 33 11.99 11.11 -7.79
CA SER A 33 10.92 10.83 -8.76
C SER A 33 9.54 11.24 -8.27
N LEU A 34 9.28 11.15 -6.97
CA LEU A 34 7.99 11.52 -6.40
C LEU A 34 7.99 12.89 -5.71
N HIS A 35 9.15 13.56 -5.65
CA HIS A 35 9.35 14.86 -5.01
C HIS A 35 8.82 14.92 -3.56
N LEU A 36 8.94 13.80 -2.83
CA LEU A 36 8.56 13.72 -1.44
C LEU A 36 9.70 14.24 -0.57
N THR A 37 9.53 15.45 -0.05
CA THR A 37 10.51 16.16 0.80
C THR A 37 10.18 16.07 2.29
N ASP A 38 9.20 15.24 2.66
CA ASP A 38 8.80 15.04 4.05
C ASP A 38 9.93 14.40 4.86
N THR A 39 10.48 15.13 5.80
CA THR A 39 11.56 14.65 6.69
C THR A 39 11.11 13.57 7.65
N ALA A 40 9.79 13.45 7.88
CA ALA A 40 9.21 12.38 8.69
C ALA A 40 9.10 11.05 7.93
N LEU A 41 9.39 11.05 6.61
CA LEU A 41 9.40 9.84 5.80
C LEU A 41 10.65 9.00 6.11
N VAL A 42 10.45 7.87 6.77
CA VAL A 42 11.54 6.96 7.16
C VAL A 42 11.26 5.57 6.61
N VAL A 43 12.22 5.00 5.89
CA VAL A 43 12.16 3.63 5.37
C VAL A 43 13.40 2.88 5.87
N HIS A 44 13.20 1.86 6.68
CA HIS A 44 14.25 0.97 7.19
C HIS A 44 14.27 -0.37 6.46
N ASP A 45 13.13 -0.84 6.00
CA ASP A 45 13.03 -2.08 5.23
C ASP A 45 12.04 -1.97 4.07
N GLY A 46 12.07 -2.94 3.17
CA GLY A 46 11.11 -3.08 2.08
C GLY A 46 10.10 -4.23 2.31
N CYS A 47 10.21 -4.96 3.41
CA CYS A 47 9.29 -6.07 3.71
C CYS A 47 8.11 -5.65 4.60
N GLY A 48 8.18 -4.45 5.20
CA GLY A 48 7.09 -3.88 6.00
C GLY A 48 6.98 -4.46 7.41
N LEU A 49 8.02 -5.10 7.93
CA LEU A 49 8.03 -5.66 9.29
C LEU A 49 8.70 -4.74 10.32
N CYS A 50 9.49 -3.76 9.86
CA CYS A 50 10.12 -2.80 10.74
C CYS A 50 9.11 -1.77 11.24
N THR A 51 8.90 -1.73 12.56
CA THR A 51 7.99 -0.78 13.22
C THR A 51 8.49 0.65 13.17
N ASN A 52 9.78 0.88 12.84
CA ASN A 52 10.38 2.19 12.67
C ASN A 52 10.22 2.76 11.25
N ASN A 53 9.51 2.08 10.35
CA ASN A 53 9.08 2.68 9.10
C ASN A 53 8.01 3.75 9.39
N HIS A 54 8.24 4.97 8.93
CA HIS A 54 7.28 6.05 9.02
C HIS A 54 6.88 6.51 7.63
N LEU A 55 5.63 6.29 7.27
CA LEU A 55 5.04 6.66 6.00
C LEU A 55 3.74 7.44 6.25
N SER A 56 3.47 8.42 5.41
CA SER A 56 2.18 9.10 5.43
C SER A 56 1.22 8.54 4.37
N PRO A 57 -0.10 8.70 4.53
CA PRO A 57 -1.05 8.38 3.46
C PRO A 57 -0.70 9.11 2.16
N LYS A 58 -0.23 10.36 2.24
CA LYS A 58 0.23 11.17 1.10
C LYS A 58 1.36 10.48 0.34
N SER A 59 2.36 9.92 1.04
CA SER A 59 3.49 9.25 0.41
C SER A 59 3.06 7.98 -0.33
N LEU A 60 2.17 7.17 0.26
CA LEU A 60 1.63 5.98 -0.40
C LEU A 60 0.77 6.34 -1.62
N VAL A 61 -0.09 7.34 -1.51
CA VAL A 61 -0.88 7.82 -2.65
C VAL A 61 0.02 8.35 -3.77
N ALA A 62 1.14 9.02 -3.46
CA ALA A 62 2.10 9.46 -4.47
C ALA A 62 2.72 8.27 -5.23
N VAL A 63 3.09 7.20 -4.53
CA VAL A 63 3.58 5.95 -5.15
C VAL A 63 2.51 5.31 -6.04
N LEU A 64 1.26 5.22 -5.56
CA LEU A 64 0.16 4.66 -6.33
C LEU A 64 -0.15 5.50 -7.58
N LYS A 65 -0.17 6.83 -7.45
CA LYS A 65 -0.35 7.74 -8.60
C LYS A 65 0.77 7.58 -9.62
N PHE A 66 2.02 7.48 -9.18
CA PHE A 66 3.13 7.18 -10.09
C PHE A 66 2.89 5.88 -10.84
N GLY A 67 2.51 4.81 -10.13
CA GLY A 67 2.15 3.53 -10.75
C GLY A 67 1.02 3.68 -11.77
N TYR A 68 -0.04 4.40 -11.43
CA TYR A 68 -1.19 4.64 -12.31
C TYR A 68 -0.81 5.33 -13.63
N HIS A 69 0.07 6.34 -13.57
CA HIS A 69 0.53 7.08 -14.75
C HIS A 69 1.56 6.32 -15.60
N HIS A 70 2.08 5.19 -15.12
CA HIS A 70 3.01 4.33 -15.84
C HIS A 70 2.34 3.00 -16.17
N LYS A 71 1.71 2.92 -17.34
CA LYS A 71 0.87 1.79 -17.75
C LYS A 71 1.47 0.40 -17.46
N PRO A 72 2.75 0.08 -17.76
CA PRO A 72 3.31 -1.24 -17.44
C PRO A 72 3.35 -1.52 -15.93
N ILE A 73 3.61 -0.50 -15.10
CA ILE A 73 3.63 -0.62 -13.64
C ILE A 73 2.21 -0.82 -13.13
N HIS A 74 1.26 -0.02 -13.64
CA HIS A 74 -0.16 -0.14 -13.25
C HIS A 74 -0.72 -1.52 -13.55
N GLU A 75 -0.47 -2.07 -14.74
CA GLU A 75 -0.91 -3.41 -15.11
C GLU A 75 -0.34 -4.49 -14.17
N GLN A 76 0.94 -4.38 -13.79
CA GLN A 76 1.54 -5.31 -12.84
C GLN A 76 0.96 -5.15 -11.43
N LEU A 77 0.71 -3.92 -10.97
CA LEU A 77 0.04 -3.68 -9.69
C LEU A 77 -1.36 -4.30 -9.69
N MET A 78 -2.17 -4.05 -10.72
CA MET A 78 -3.53 -4.58 -10.81
C MET A 78 -3.58 -6.10 -10.84
N ARG A 79 -2.58 -6.78 -11.40
CA ARG A 79 -2.47 -8.25 -11.41
C ARG A 79 -2.06 -8.85 -10.05
N ASN A 80 -1.36 -8.07 -9.22
CA ASN A 80 -0.74 -8.58 -7.98
C ASN A 80 -1.45 -8.07 -6.71
N LEU A 81 -2.28 -7.04 -6.79
CA LEU A 81 -3.07 -6.57 -5.66
C LEU A 81 -4.25 -7.51 -5.41
N SER A 82 -4.56 -7.75 -4.14
CA SER A 82 -5.75 -8.51 -3.74
C SER A 82 -7.02 -7.78 -4.15
N ILE A 83 -8.05 -8.54 -4.51
CA ILE A 83 -9.35 -8.02 -4.96
C ILE A 83 -10.40 -8.25 -3.87
N SER A 84 -11.13 -7.20 -3.52
CA SER A 84 -12.16 -7.25 -2.47
C SER A 84 -13.24 -8.29 -2.75
N GLY A 85 -13.52 -9.14 -1.76
CA GLY A 85 -14.51 -10.20 -1.85
C GLY A 85 -14.21 -11.31 -2.86
N VAL A 86 -13.00 -11.33 -3.47
CA VAL A 86 -12.59 -12.29 -4.51
C VAL A 86 -11.38 -13.10 -4.08
N ASP A 87 -10.26 -12.46 -3.75
CA ASP A 87 -9.02 -13.16 -3.44
C ASP A 87 -8.17 -12.51 -2.35
N GLY A 88 -7.07 -13.18 -1.99
CA GLY A 88 -6.06 -12.71 -1.07
C GLY A 88 -6.62 -12.27 0.29
N THR A 89 -5.96 -11.31 0.91
CA THR A 89 -6.38 -10.78 2.22
C THR A 89 -7.70 -10.03 2.14
N LEU A 90 -8.01 -9.42 1.00
CA LEU A 90 -9.24 -8.63 0.82
C LEU A 90 -10.49 -9.48 0.64
N HIS A 91 -10.36 -10.78 0.33
CA HIS A 91 -11.49 -11.70 0.30
C HIS A 91 -12.24 -11.72 1.65
N ARG A 92 -11.49 -11.72 2.78
CA ARG A 92 -12.06 -11.75 4.12
C ARG A 92 -12.26 -10.36 4.73
N LEU A 93 -11.36 -9.42 4.44
CA LEU A 93 -11.42 -8.09 5.03
C LEU A 93 -12.56 -7.26 4.45
N LEU A 94 -12.75 -7.31 3.15
CA LEU A 94 -13.76 -6.55 2.41
C LEU A 94 -14.83 -7.49 1.81
N TYR A 95 -15.46 -8.28 2.67
CA TYR A 95 -16.45 -9.30 2.28
C TYR A 95 -17.85 -8.74 1.96
N ASP A 96 -18.09 -7.44 2.18
CA ASP A 96 -19.38 -6.81 1.87
C ASP A 96 -19.69 -6.98 0.37
N PRO A 97 -20.87 -7.51 0.00
CA PRO A 97 -21.22 -7.75 -1.41
C PRO A 97 -21.09 -6.50 -2.30
N ARG A 98 -21.33 -5.31 -1.74
CA ARG A 98 -21.21 -4.03 -2.45
C ARG A 98 -19.76 -3.70 -2.81
N LEU A 99 -18.78 -4.27 -2.11
CA LEU A 99 -17.34 -4.09 -2.37
C LEU A 99 -16.77 -5.15 -3.30
N LYS A 100 -17.50 -6.23 -3.58
CA LYS A 100 -16.97 -7.36 -4.35
C LYS A 100 -16.44 -6.91 -5.72
N GLY A 101 -15.16 -7.14 -5.96
CA GLY A 101 -14.49 -6.77 -7.20
C GLY A 101 -14.20 -5.28 -7.38
N GLN A 102 -14.52 -4.41 -6.40
CA GLN A 102 -14.42 -2.96 -6.53
C GLN A 102 -13.07 -2.37 -6.10
N ILE A 103 -12.39 -3.05 -5.18
CA ILE A 103 -11.14 -2.58 -4.57
C ILE A 103 -9.99 -3.52 -4.97
N HIS A 104 -8.92 -2.95 -5.50
CA HIS A 104 -7.63 -3.62 -5.69
C HIS A 104 -6.65 -3.04 -4.68
N GLY A 105 -6.20 -3.82 -3.71
CA GLY A 105 -5.41 -3.24 -2.62
C GLY A 105 -4.44 -4.20 -1.95
N LYS A 106 -3.52 -3.61 -1.20
CA LYS A 106 -2.55 -4.27 -0.32
C LYS A 106 -2.83 -3.89 1.12
N THR A 107 -2.94 -4.90 1.97
CA THR A 107 -3.04 -4.74 3.43
C THR A 107 -1.67 -4.75 4.08
N GLY A 108 -1.56 -4.12 5.24
CA GLY A 108 -0.45 -4.28 6.17
C GLY A 108 -1.01 -4.42 7.58
N THR A 109 -0.47 -5.36 8.37
CA THR A 109 -0.93 -5.57 9.73
C THR A 109 0.23 -5.95 10.63
N LEU A 110 0.44 -5.16 11.69
CA LEU A 110 1.26 -5.51 12.84
C LEU A 110 0.35 -5.41 14.07
N SER A 111 -0.11 -6.59 14.55
CA SER A 111 -1.14 -6.66 15.58
C SER A 111 -0.62 -6.19 16.95
N HIS A 112 -0.65 -7.03 17.93
CA HIS A 112 -0.15 -6.73 19.28
C HIS A 112 1.39 -6.76 19.32
N PRO A 113 2.05 -5.79 19.99
CA PRO A 113 1.47 -4.68 20.77
C PRO A 113 1.21 -3.40 19.93
N TYR A 114 1.50 -3.40 18.64
CA TYR A 114 1.62 -2.16 17.84
C TYR A 114 0.29 -1.59 17.38
N GLY A 115 -0.76 -2.39 17.23
CA GLY A 115 -2.07 -1.93 16.79
C GLY A 115 -2.04 -1.21 15.44
N ILE A 116 -1.19 -1.69 14.50
CA ILE A 116 -1.04 -1.09 13.18
C ILE A 116 -1.86 -1.89 12.17
N SER A 117 -2.68 -1.20 11.40
CA SER A 117 -3.39 -1.76 10.25
C SER A 117 -3.46 -0.75 9.12
N SER A 118 -3.14 -1.19 7.92
CA SER A 118 -3.13 -0.33 6.74
C SER A 118 -3.83 -1.00 5.56
N LEU A 119 -4.39 -0.17 4.68
CA LEU A 119 -4.95 -0.58 3.40
C LEU A 119 -4.71 0.54 2.39
N ALA A 120 -4.07 0.20 1.27
CA ALA A 120 -3.83 1.13 0.19
C ALA A 120 -4.08 0.47 -1.17
N GLY A 121 -4.54 1.23 -2.16
CA GLY A 121 -4.84 0.66 -3.46
C GLY A 121 -5.62 1.56 -4.39
N TYR A 122 -6.37 0.92 -5.28
CA TYR A 122 -7.16 1.54 -6.34
C TYR A 122 -8.61 1.12 -6.26
N CYS A 123 -9.50 2.01 -6.65
CA CYS A 123 -10.91 1.71 -6.88
C CYS A 123 -11.51 2.68 -7.89
N LYS A 124 -12.70 2.37 -8.38
CA LYS A 124 -13.53 3.35 -9.07
C LYS A 124 -14.43 4.01 -8.04
N GLY A 125 -14.39 5.33 -7.99
CA GLY A 125 -15.23 6.12 -7.09
C GLY A 125 -16.69 6.16 -7.52
N ALA A 126 -17.55 6.60 -6.59
CA ALA A 126 -18.99 6.76 -6.82
C ALA A 126 -19.32 7.65 -8.02
N ASN A 127 -18.47 8.61 -8.32
CA ASN A 127 -18.58 9.52 -9.47
C ASN A 127 -17.99 8.97 -10.77
N GLY A 128 -17.51 7.71 -10.78
CA GLY A 128 -16.92 7.04 -11.92
C GLY A 128 -15.44 7.36 -12.17
N HIS A 129 -14.81 8.21 -11.36
CA HIS A 129 -13.38 8.49 -11.47
C HIS A 129 -12.53 7.36 -10.88
N ASP A 130 -11.35 7.14 -11.46
CA ASP A 130 -10.35 6.25 -10.86
C ASP A 130 -9.73 6.93 -9.64
N LEU A 131 -9.65 6.21 -8.54
CA LEU A 131 -9.14 6.69 -7.26
C LEU A 131 -7.93 5.88 -6.81
N CYS A 132 -6.93 6.57 -6.26
CA CYS A 132 -5.89 5.98 -5.41
C CYS A 132 -6.19 6.36 -3.96
N PHE A 133 -6.08 5.41 -3.05
CA PHE A 133 -6.34 5.68 -1.64
C PHE A 133 -5.32 5.00 -0.73
N ALA A 134 -5.14 5.53 0.49
CA ALA A 134 -4.34 4.93 1.55
C ALA A 134 -4.95 5.25 2.91
N PHE A 135 -5.22 4.22 3.70
CA PHE A 135 -5.64 4.28 5.10
C PHE A 135 -4.53 3.72 5.96
N LEU A 136 -4.01 4.52 6.87
CA LEU A 136 -3.02 4.12 7.86
C LEU A 136 -3.61 4.30 9.25
N ASN A 137 -3.78 3.21 9.95
CA ASN A 137 -4.32 3.17 11.30
C ASN A 137 -3.22 2.70 12.26
N SER A 138 -3.05 3.40 13.37
CA SER A 138 -2.13 3.06 14.45
C SER A 138 -2.79 3.27 15.80
N GLU A 139 -2.25 2.62 16.83
CA GLU A 139 -2.70 2.75 18.22
C GLU A 139 -4.18 2.41 18.42
N MET A 140 -4.70 1.49 17.63
CA MET A 140 -6.07 1.01 17.74
C MET A 140 -6.15 -0.50 17.54
N SER A 141 -7.25 -1.10 17.95
CA SER A 141 -7.53 -2.52 17.68
C SER A 141 -7.53 -2.79 16.17
N VAL A 142 -6.86 -3.85 15.74
CA VAL A 142 -6.87 -4.26 14.33
C VAL A 142 -8.30 -4.54 13.84
N LEU A 143 -9.17 -5.06 14.71
CA LEU A 143 -10.57 -5.31 14.35
C LEU A 143 -11.32 -4.00 14.09
N ASP A 144 -11.13 -2.99 14.94
CA ASP A 144 -11.76 -1.68 14.73
C ASP A 144 -11.22 -0.99 13.47
N ALA A 145 -9.89 -1.09 13.24
CA ALA A 145 -9.28 -0.60 12.00
C ALA A 145 -9.91 -1.26 10.77
N HIS A 146 -10.12 -2.58 10.79
CA HIS A 146 -10.77 -3.30 9.69
C HIS A 146 -12.22 -2.86 9.47
N VAL A 147 -12.97 -2.63 10.56
CA VAL A 147 -14.35 -2.10 10.46
C VAL A 147 -14.34 -0.70 9.84
N LEU A 148 -13.43 0.17 10.28
CA LEU A 148 -13.28 1.52 9.75
C LEU A 148 -12.91 1.50 8.26
N GLN A 149 -11.87 0.73 7.90
CA GLN A 149 -11.42 0.59 6.50
C GLN A 149 -12.54 0.11 5.59
N ARG A 150 -13.36 -0.86 6.01
CA ARG A 150 -14.51 -1.33 5.25
C ARG A 150 -15.55 -0.23 5.03
N LYS A 151 -15.88 0.52 6.09
CA LYS A 151 -16.82 1.66 5.98
C LYS A 151 -16.28 2.73 5.02
N LEU A 152 -14.98 3.07 5.12
CA LEU A 152 -14.37 4.04 4.22
C LEU A 152 -14.36 3.55 2.77
N CYS A 153 -14.10 2.26 2.51
CA CYS A 153 -14.19 1.69 1.18
C CYS A 153 -15.62 1.79 0.61
N LEU A 154 -16.65 1.55 1.41
CA LEU A 154 -18.04 1.73 0.97
C LEU A 154 -18.34 3.18 0.58
N VAL A 155 -17.80 4.15 1.33
CA VAL A 155 -17.93 5.56 0.97
C VAL A 155 -17.22 5.89 -0.35
N LEU A 156 -16.01 5.34 -0.57
CA LEU A 156 -15.26 5.58 -1.81
C LEU A 156 -15.99 5.07 -3.04
N VAL A 157 -16.49 3.83 -3.01
CA VAL A 157 -17.18 3.23 -4.16
C VAL A 157 -18.62 3.74 -4.30
N GLY A 158 -19.17 4.37 -3.25
CA GLY A 158 -20.55 4.85 -3.19
C GLY A 158 -21.56 3.72 -3.05
N GLU A 159 -22.80 4.11 -2.73
CA GLU A 159 -23.93 3.18 -2.78
C GLU A 159 -24.21 2.85 -4.25
N GLN A 160 -23.78 1.67 -4.69
CA GLN A 160 -24.29 1.16 -5.96
C GLN A 160 -25.79 0.95 -5.77
N LYS A 161 -26.61 1.78 -6.41
CA LYS A 161 -28.05 1.49 -6.52
C LYS A 161 -28.15 0.11 -7.13
N ALA A 162 -28.70 -0.84 -6.38
CA ALA A 162 -29.03 -2.17 -6.90
C ALA A 162 -29.85 -1.95 -8.18
N LYS A 163 -29.30 -2.43 -9.30
CA LYS A 163 -30.05 -2.50 -10.56
C LYS A 163 -31.05 -3.63 -10.47
#